data_8e35d9d93ed35d8b13e14e7e9077ce01
#
_entry.id   8e35d9d93ed35d8b13e14e7e9077ce01
#
_cell.length_a   1.000
_cell.length_b   1.000
_cell.length_c   1.000
_cell.angle_alpha   90.00
_cell.angle_beta   90.00
_cell.angle_gamma   90.00
#
_symmetry.space_group_name_H-M   'P 1'
#
loop_
_entity.id
_entity.type
_entity.pdbx_description
1 polymer ?
#
loop_
_entity_poly.entity_id
_entity_poly.type
_entity_poly.pdbx_seq_one_letter_code
_entity_poly.pdbx_strand_id
1 'polypeptide(L)'
;MRTGKILQVVGPVVDVVFPLEEGVPDIHNALQVVKTANDGSETTVTLETAVELGDGAVRTIAMESTDGLQRGMKVVDLGRTISVPVGPETLGRVFNVLGDTIDLKEPFPEDFTRHEIHKPAPKFEELNSQYEILQTGIKVIDLLAPYLKGGKIGLFGGAGVGKTVLIQELIHNIAEELGGISVFTGVGERTREGNDLYHEMQDSGVSAKTAMVFGQMNEPPGARMRVALTGLTIAEYFRDMEKQDVLLFIDNIYRFTQAGSEVSALLGRMPSAVGYQPTLATEMGQLQERISSTKDGSITSIQAIYVPADDYTYPAPATTFAHLDATTNLERRLTEQGIYPAVDPLASTSSALTPEIVGEEHYEVAMKVQQMLQRYRELQDIIAILGIDELSDSEKVIVNRARRIQFFLSQNFHVAEAFTGQPGSYVPIKDTVRGFKGIIDGLYDDIPEDMFRNVGPIEDVIKKAKAAGFYGGN
;
A
#
# COMPACT_ATOMS: atom_id res chain seq x y z
N MET A 1 -0.34 -38.01 -8.43
CA MET A 1 -1.11 -37.08 -7.59
C MET A 1 -1.69 -37.87 -6.44
N ARG A 2 -1.42 -37.43 -5.19
CA ARG A 2 -1.99 -38.09 -4.01
C ARG A 2 -3.47 -37.79 -3.93
N THR A 3 -4.24 -38.78 -3.47
CA THR A 3 -5.69 -38.63 -3.30
C THR A 3 -6.08 -38.97 -1.86
N GLY A 4 -6.74 -38.04 -1.21
CA GLY A 4 -7.25 -38.20 0.15
C GLY A 4 -8.76 -38.06 0.23
N LYS A 5 -9.26 -38.05 1.46
CA LYS A 5 -10.68 -37.84 1.77
C LYS A 5 -10.83 -36.85 2.91
N ILE A 6 -11.87 -36.04 2.86
CA ILE A 6 -12.22 -35.14 3.96
C ILE A 6 -12.52 -35.98 5.21
N LEU A 7 -11.84 -35.64 6.29
CA LEU A 7 -12.04 -36.23 7.61
C LEU A 7 -13.07 -35.44 8.44
N GLN A 8 -12.92 -34.12 8.46
CA GLN A 8 -13.86 -33.21 9.11
C GLN A 8 -13.75 -31.78 8.53
N VAL A 9 -14.80 -31.00 8.73
CA VAL A 9 -14.88 -29.60 8.36
C VAL A 9 -15.23 -28.77 9.59
N VAL A 10 -14.43 -27.78 9.95
CA VAL A 10 -14.66 -26.88 11.08
C VAL A 10 -14.48 -25.44 10.58
N GLY A 11 -15.59 -24.81 10.16
CA GLY A 11 -15.54 -23.49 9.55
C GLY A 11 -14.62 -23.46 8.31
N PRO A 12 -13.63 -22.57 8.26
CA PRO A 12 -12.70 -22.46 7.12
C PRO A 12 -11.60 -23.53 7.12
N VAL A 13 -11.55 -24.39 8.12
CA VAL A 13 -10.51 -25.42 8.30
C VAL A 13 -11.06 -26.78 7.94
N VAL A 14 -10.33 -27.52 7.10
CA VAL A 14 -10.71 -28.85 6.61
C VAL A 14 -9.56 -29.81 6.89
N ASP A 15 -9.86 -30.88 7.63
CA ASP A 15 -8.92 -31.98 7.85
C ASP A 15 -9.10 -33.05 6.78
N VAL A 16 -7.99 -33.49 6.20
CA VAL A 16 -7.94 -34.45 5.08
C VAL A 16 -7.02 -35.62 5.46
N VAL A 17 -7.44 -36.84 5.21
CA VAL A 17 -6.64 -38.02 5.43
C VAL A 17 -6.21 -38.65 4.11
N PHE A 18 -4.93 -39.03 4.04
CA PHE A 18 -4.30 -39.67 2.89
C PHE A 18 -3.87 -41.10 3.28
N PRO A 19 -3.81 -42.04 2.33
CA PRO A 19 -3.24 -43.37 2.58
C PRO A 19 -1.78 -43.23 3.06
N LEU A 20 -1.44 -43.96 4.13
CA LEU A 20 -0.10 -43.86 4.75
C LEU A 20 1.04 -44.19 3.79
N GLU A 21 0.82 -45.09 2.85
CA GLU A 21 1.77 -45.49 1.82
C GLU A 21 2.07 -44.39 0.78
N GLU A 22 1.16 -43.45 0.59
CA GLU A 22 1.35 -42.33 -0.34
C GLU A 22 2.02 -41.11 0.32
N GLY A 23 2.08 -41.12 1.66
CA GLY A 23 2.53 -39.99 2.45
C GLY A 23 1.52 -38.84 2.42
N VAL A 24 1.87 -37.74 3.06
CA VAL A 24 1.02 -36.53 3.15
C VAL A 24 1.53 -35.42 2.23
N PRO A 25 0.66 -34.46 1.82
CA PRO A 25 1.08 -33.28 1.11
C PRO A 25 2.06 -32.41 1.92
N ASP A 26 2.98 -31.78 1.22
CA ASP A 26 3.86 -30.79 1.85
C ASP A 26 3.07 -29.55 2.34
N ILE A 27 3.61 -28.88 3.35
CA ILE A 27 3.03 -27.63 3.84
C ILE A 27 2.95 -26.62 2.69
N HIS A 28 1.84 -25.89 2.65
CA HIS A 28 1.42 -24.97 1.59
C HIS A 28 0.98 -25.61 0.27
N ASN A 29 1.04 -26.92 0.10
CA ASN A 29 0.48 -27.53 -1.09
C ASN A 29 -1.00 -27.22 -1.25
N ALA A 30 -1.39 -26.95 -2.50
CA ALA A 30 -2.78 -26.76 -2.89
C ALA A 30 -3.46 -28.10 -3.09
N LEU A 31 -4.60 -28.26 -2.44
CA LEU A 31 -5.48 -29.41 -2.60
C LEU A 31 -6.79 -28.96 -3.22
N GLN A 32 -7.43 -29.82 -3.97
CA GLN A 32 -8.73 -29.52 -4.60
C GLN A 32 -9.81 -30.51 -4.21
N VAL A 33 -10.99 -29.97 -3.93
CA VAL A 33 -12.23 -30.73 -3.73
C VAL A 33 -13.26 -30.24 -4.72
N VAL A 34 -13.87 -31.16 -5.45
CA VAL A 34 -15.00 -30.85 -6.34
C VAL A 34 -16.30 -31.11 -5.58
N LYS A 35 -17.13 -30.11 -5.44
CA LYS A 35 -18.48 -30.23 -4.88
C LYS A 35 -19.51 -30.07 -5.99
N THR A 36 -20.52 -30.95 -5.98
CA THR A 36 -21.63 -30.90 -6.92
C THR A 36 -22.85 -30.32 -6.22
N ALA A 37 -23.42 -29.26 -6.77
CA ALA A 37 -24.64 -28.66 -6.24
C ALA A 37 -25.89 -29.46 -6.65
N ASN A 38 -27.03 -29.16 -6.04
CA ASN A 38 -28.31 -29.83 -6.33
C ASN A 38 -28.78 -29.70 -7.77
N ASP A 39 -28.32 -28.68 -8.47
CA ASP A 39 -28.62 -28.44 -9.90
C ASP A 39 -27.66 -29.16 -10.85
N GLY A 40 -26.70 -29.93 -10.30
CA GLY A 40 -25.68 -30.64 -11.07
C GLY A 40 -24.46 -29.80 -11.43
N SER A 41 -24.40 -28.53 -11.05
CA SER A 41 -23.22 -27.71 -11.27
C SER A 41 -22.07 -28.15 -10.34
N GLU A 42 -20.86 -28.14 -10.89
CA GLU A 42 -19.65 -28.46 -10.15
C GLU A 42 -18.87 -27.19 -9.82
N THR A 43 -18.42 -27.09 -8.58
CA THR A 43 -17.52 -26.02 -8.10
C THR A 43 -16.33 -26.63 -7.41
N THR A 44 -15.17 -26.04 -7.64
CA THR A 44 -13.93 -26.48 -7.01
C THR A 44 -13.64 -25.62 -5.79
N VAL A 45 -13.27 -26.22 -4.69
CA VAL A 45 -12.77 -25.56 -3.48
C VAL A 45 -11.29 -25.88 -3.36
N THR A 46 -10.47 -24.86 -3.26
CA THR A 46 -9.02 -24.98 -3.06
C THR A 46 -8.69 -24.90 -1.58
N LEU A 47 -7.92 -25.88 -1.11
CA LEU A 47 -7.44 -25.97 0.26
C LEU A 47 -5.92 -25.79 0.25
N GLU A 48 -5.38 -25.14 1.26
CA GLU A 48 -3.94 -25.03 1.46
C GLU A 48 -3.53 -25.81 2.70
N THR A 49 -2.57 -26.72 2.56
CA THR A 49 -2.04 -27.53 3.67
C THR A 49 -1.33 -26.63 4.67
N ALA A 50 -1.75 -26.66 5.93
CA ALA A 50 -1.22 -25.81 7.00
C ALA A 50 -0.46 -26.59 8.09
N VAL A 51 -0.96 -27.75 8.48
CA VAL A 51 -0.40 -28.54 9.59
C VAL A 51 -0.50 -30.02 9.29
N GLU A 52 0.56 -30.76 9.58
CA GLU A 52 0.53 -32.24 9.61
C GLU A 52 0.04 -32.71 10.98
N LEU A 53 -1.00 -33.54 11.00
CA LEU A 53 -1.63 -34.04 12.23
C LEU A 53 -1.13 -35.43 12.68
N GLY A 54 -0.37 -36.12 11.84
CA GLY A 54 -0.01 -37.52 12.02
C GLY A 54 -1.04 -38.47 11.44
N ASP A 55 -0.71 -39.75 11.40
CA ASP A 55 -1.57 -40.85 10.89
C ASP A 55 -2.13 -40.59 9.47
N GLY A 56 -1.35 -39.91 8.62
CA GLY A 56 -1.74 -39.61 7.26
C GLY A 56 -2.73 -38.45 7.14
N ALA A 57 -3.03 -37.72 8.23
CA ALA A 57 -3.94 -36.57 8.24
C ALA A 57 -3.20 -35.27 8.17
N VAL A 58 -3.77 -34.29 7.44
CA VAL A 58 -3.32 -32.92 7.38
C VAL A 58 -4.48 -31.97 7.65
N ARG A 59 -4.18 -30.84 8.25
CA ARG A 59 -5.12 -29.74 8.46
C ARG A 59 -4.88 -28.70 7.41
N THR A 60 -5.97 -28.24 6.77
CA THR A 60 -5.92 -27.30 5.65
C THR A 60 -6.79 -26.08 5.91
N ILE A 61 -6.50 -25.01 5.20
CA ILE A 61 -7.28 -23.77 5.20
C ILE A 61 -7.93 -23.62 3.83
N ALA A 62 -9.25 -23.39 3.79
CA ALA A 62 -9.98 -23.20 2.54
C ALA A 62 -9.83 -21.76 2.01
N MET A 63 -9.67 -21.65 0.70
CA MET A 63 -9.62 -20.36 -0.01
C MET A 63 -11.01 -19.87 -0.43
N GLU A 64 -11.98 -20.77 -0.52
CA GLU A 64 -13.39 -20.47 -0.80
C GLU A 64 -14.28 -21.00 0.33
N SER A 65 -15.59 -20.75 0.23
CA SER A 65 -16.55 -21.27 1.21
C SER A 65 -16.52 -22.78 1.31
N THR A 66 -16.46 -23.27 2.54
CA THR A 66 -16.54 -24.71 2.86
C THR A 66 -17.98 -25.26 2.89
N ASP A 67 -18.98 -24.43 2.65
CA ASP A 67 -20.37 -24.83 2.62
C ASP A 67 -20.59 -25.94 1.59
N GLY A 68 -21.24 -27.01 2.01
CA GLY A 68 -21.48 -28.18 1.17
C GLY A 68 -20.36 -29.20 1.14
N LEU A 69 -19.21 -28.94 1.75
CA LEU A 69 -18.17 -29.96 1.94
C LEU A 69 -18.60 -30.96 3.01
N GLN A 70 -18.39 -32.27 2.73
CA GLN A 70 -18.79 -33.36 3.58
C GLN A 70 -17.66 -34.33 3.81
N ARG A 71 -17.67 -34.98 4.97
CA ARG A 71 -16.77 -36.08 5.29
C ARG A 71 -16.83 -37.17 4.21
N GLY A 72 -15.66 -37.65 3.81
CA GLY A 72 -15.52 -38.67 2.80
C GLY A 72 -15.40 -38.17 1.35
N MET A 73 -15.62 -36.91 1.10
CA MET A 73 -15.37 -36.33 -0.23
C MET A 73 -13.92 -36.48 -0.64
N LYS A 74 -13.70 -36.75 -1.92
CA LYS A 74 -12.38 -36.89 -2.52
C LYS A 74 -11.64 -35.59 -2.56
N VAL A 75 -10.36 -35.61 -2.16
CA VAL A 75 -9.44 -34.50 -2.20
C VAL A 75 -8.21 -34.88 -3.01
N VAL A 76 -7.82 -34.02 -3.95
CA VAL A 76 -6.64 -34.23 -4.80
C VAL A 76 -5.53 -33.28 -4.43
N ASP A 77 -4.34 -33.79 -4.12
CA ASP A 77 -3.12 -32.99 -3.94
C ASP A 77 -2.55 -32.65 -5.31
N LEU A 78 -2.41 -31.35 -5.59
CA LEU A 78 -1.85 -30.86 -6.85
C LEU A 78 -0.31 -31.01 -6.93
N GLY A 79 0.35 -31.36 -5.82
CA GLY A 79 1.81 -31.51 -5.75
C GLY A 79 2.57 -30.18 -5.90
N ARG A 80 1.90 -29.07 -5.72
CA ARG A 80 2.45 -27.71 -5.79
C ARG A 80 1.67 -26.77 -4.89
N THR A 81 2.26 -25.61 -4.60
CA THR A 81 1.57 -24.55 -3.89
C THR A 81 0.59 -23.81 -4.81
N ILE A 82 -0.23 -22.90 -4.27
CA ILE A 82 -1.10 -22.04 -5.06
C ILE A 82 -0.24 -21.25 -6.03
N SER A 83 -0.61 -21.27 -7.31
CA SER A 83 0.07 -20.50 -8.36
C SER A 83 -0.90 -19.55 -9.05
N VAL A 84 -0.40 -18.41 -9.51
CA VAL A 84 -1.20 -17.33 -10.09
C VAL A 84 -0.59 -16.87 -11.40
N PRO A 85 -1.40 -16.35 -12.35
CA PRO A 85 -0.89 -15.83 -13.60
C PRO A 85 0.05 -14.65 -13.35
N VAL A 86 1.11 -14.57 -14.13
CA VAL A 86 2.09 -13.49 -14.09
C VAL A 86 2.44 -13.05 -15.51
N GLY A 87 2.89 -11.82 -15.67
CA GLY A 87 3.34 -11.31 -16.95
C GLY A 87 2.64 -10.01 -17.34
N PRO A 88 3.07 -9.38 -18.46
CA PRO A 88 2.52 -8.11 -18.95
C PRO A 88 1.01 -8.15 -19.21
N GLU A 89 0.46 -9.31 -19.53
CA GLU A 89 -0.97 -9.52 -19.82
C GLU A 89 -1.84 -9.39 -18.57
N THR A 90 -1.25 -9.44 -17.36
CA THR A 90 -1.97 -9.20 -16.09
C THR A 90 -2.33 -7.73 -15.88
N LEU A 91 -1.66 -6.81 -16.57
CA LEU A 91 -1.93 -5.38 -16.46
C LEU A 91 -3.32 -5.05 -17.02
N GLY A 92 -4.06 -4.23 -16.31
CA GLY A 92 -5.43 -3.89 -16.63
C GLY A 92 -6.46 -4.97 -16.28
N ARG A 93 -6.04 -6.03 -15.60
CA ARG A 93 -6.87 -7.15 -15.18
C ARG A 93 -7.11 -7.16 -13.68
N VAL A 94 -8.18 -7.82 -13.27
CA VAL A 94 -8.58 -7.96 -11.87
C VAL A 94 -8.68 -9.44 -11.52
N PHE A 95 -8.02 -9.83 -10.43
CA PHE A 95 -7.90 -11.23 -9.99
C PHE A 95 -8.41 -11.43 -8.57
N ASN A 96 -8.79 -12.68 -8.27
CA ASN A 96 -8.97 -13.17 -6.91
C ASN A 96 -7.65 -13.76 -6.35
N VAL A 97 -7.70 -14.33 -5.14
CA VAL A 97 -6.52 -14.91 -4.47
C VAL A 97 -5.88 -16.05 -5.27
N LEU A 98 -6.65 -16.80 -6.04
CA LEU A 98 -6.17 -17.94 -6.85
C LEU A 98 -5.68 -17.50 -8.24
N GLY A 99 -5.78 -16.20 -8.55
CA GLY A 99 -5.42 -15.68 -9.85
C GLY A 99 -6.48 -15.89 -10.92
N ASP A 100 -7.71 -16.21 -10.53
CA ASP A 100 -8.83 -16.24 -11.46
C ASP A 100 -9.29 -14.81 -11.73
N THR A 101 -9.65 -14.53 -12.98
CA THR A 101 -10.13 -13.20 -13.37
C THR A 101 -11.55 -12.96 -12.90
N ILE A 102 -11.78 -11.79 -12.31
CA ILE A 102 -13.11 -11.37 -11.81
C ILE A 102 -13.63 -10.11 -12.51
N ASP A 103 -13.00 -9.72 -13.62
CA ASP A 103 -13.28 -8.51 -14.39
C ASP A 103 -14.25 -8.74 -15.56
N LEU A 104 -14.91 -9.90 -15.63
CA LEU A 104 -15.83 -10.32 -16.69
C LEU A 104 -15.20 -10.42 -18.08
N LYS A 105 -13.87 -10.35 -18.18
CA LYS A 105 -13.12 -10.58 -19.40
C LYS A 105 -12.74 -12.07 -19.52
N GLU A 106 -12.29 -12.46 -20.70
CA GLU A 106 -11.82 -13.83 -20.95
C GLU A 106 -10.79 -14.28 -19.93
N PRO A 107 -10.93 -15.47 -19.31
CA PRO A 107 -9.95 -16.01 -18.40
C PRO A 107 -8.64 -16.36 -19.14
N PHE A 108 -7.55 -16.43 -18.38
CA PHE A 108 -6.27 -16.88 -18.94
C PHE A 108 -6.32 -18.37 -19.29
N PRO A 109 -5.65 -18.79 -20.38
CA PRO A 109 -5.50 -20.21 -20.73
C PRO A 109 -4.87 -21.02 -19.58
N GLU A 110 -5.18 -22.31 -19.50
CA GLU A 110 -4.63 -23.20 -18.46
C GLU A 110 -3.08 -23.33 -18.54
N ASP A 111 -2.53 -23.22 -19.73
CA ASP A 111 -1.09 -23.28 -20.01
C ASP A 111 -0.38 -21.93 -19.87
N PHE A 112 -1.09 -20.88 -19.42
CA PHE A 112 -0.51 -19.56 -19.19
C PHE A 112 0.57 -19.60 -18.10
N THR A 113 1.59 -18.76 -18.23
CA THR A 113 2.68 -18.68 -17.25
C THR A 113 2.16 -18.32 -15.86
N ARG A 114 2.43 -19.19 -14.90
CA ARG A 114 2.01 -19.02 -13.51
C ARG A 114 3.21 -19.18 -12.58
N HIS A 115 3.23 -18.38 -11.52
CA HIS A 115 4.21 -18.51 -10.44
C HIS A 115 3.52 -18.85 -9.12
N GLU A 116 4.22 -19.63 -8.30
CA GLU A 116 3.75 -19.99 -6.97
C GLU A 116 3.82 -18.78 -6.03
N ILE A 117 2.79 -18.62 -5.18
CA ILE A 117 2.71 -17.49 -4.24
C ILE A 117 3.65 -17.61 -3.04
N HIS A 118 4.04 -18.84 -2.69
CA HIS A 118 5.00 -19.10 -1.63
C HIS A 118 6.41 -19.19 -2.20
N LYS A 119 7.18 -18.13 -1.96
CA LYS A 119 8.58 -18.03 -2.40
C LYS A 119 9.44 -17.52 -1.24
N PRO A 120 10.72 -17.88 -1.19
CA PRO A 120 11.65 -17.25 -0.27
C PRO A 120 11.88 -15.79 -0.65
N ALA A 121 12.29 -14.98 0.31
CA ALA A 121 12.80 -13.63 0.06
C ALA A 121 14.07 -13.69 -0.81
N PRO A 122 14.40 -12.60 -1.52
CA PRO A 122 15.66 -12.50 -2.26
C PRO A 122 16.85 -12.74 -1.33
N LYS A 123 17.87 -13.40 -1.86
CA LYS A 123 19.10 -13.65 -1.11
C LYS A 123 19.86 -12.34 -0.87
N PHE A 124 20.64 -12.29 0.20
CA PHE A 124 21.44 -11.13 0.56
C PHE A 124 22.31 -10.62 -0.60
N GLU A 125 22.89 -11.51 -1.37
CA GLU A 125 23.74 -11.19 -2.53
C GLU A 125 22.98 -10.62 -3.75
N GLU A 126 21.65 -10.82 -3.79
CA GLU A 126 20.77 -10.32 -4.86
C GLU A 126 20.27 -8.90 -4.58
N LEU A 127 20.37 -8.45 -3.32
CA LEU A 127 19.87 -7.13 -2.91
C LEU A 127 20.73 -6.00 -3.48
N ASN A 128 20.07 -4.90 -3.81
CA ASN A 128 20.73 -3.64 -4.13
C ASN A 128 21.05 -2.89 -2.84
N SER A 129 22.32 -2.55 -2.63
CA SER A 129 22.79 -1.81 -1.45
C SER A 129 22.76 -0.29 -1.62
N GLN A 130 22.42 0.20 -2.79
CA GLN A 130 22.32 1.64 -3.05
C GLN A 130 20.97 2.19 -2.66
N TYR A 131 20.97 3.31 -1.94
CA TYR A 131 19.75 4.03 -1.61
C TYR A 131 19.40 4.99 -2.75
N GLU A 132 18.23 4.76 -3.35
CA GLU A 132 17.66 5.65 -4.35
C GLU A 132 16.32 6.18 -3.88
N ILE A 133 16.08 7.47 -4.06
CA ILE A 133 14.78 8.08 -3.78
C ILE A 133 13.82 7.78 -4.92
N LEU A 134 12.61 7.34 -4.58
CA LEU A 134 11.50 7.27 -5.50
C LEU A 134 10.82 8.65 -5.54
N GLN A 135 11.02 9.39 -6.63
CA GLN A 135 10.36 10.68 -6.80
C GLN A 135 8.87 10.46 -7.07
N THR A 136 8.03 10.97 -6.16
CA THR A 136 6.58 10.88 -6.30
C THR A 136 5.97 12.03 -7.10
N GLY A 137 6.69 13.12 -7.24
CA GLY A 137 6.21 14.38 -7.83
C GLY A 137 5.25 15.15 -6.92
N ILE A 138 5.07 14.69 -5.68
CA ILE A 138 4.21 15.30 -4.66
C ILE A 138 5.10 16.01 -3.65
N LYS A 139 5.03 17.34 -3.61
CA LYS A 139 5.94 18.20 -2.85
C LYS A 139 6.06 17.80 -1.38
N VAL A 140 4.96 17.60 -0.70
CA VAL A 140 4.97 17.29 0.74
C VAL A 140 5.66 15.97 1.05
N ILE A 141 5.48 14.96 0.21
CA ILE A 141 6.11 13.65 0.37
C ILE A 141 7.60 13.76 0.05
N ASP A 142 7.94 14.27 -1.11
CA ASP A 142 9.32 14.30 -1.59
C ASP A 142 10.23 15.17 -0.72
N LEU A 143 9.69 16.25 -0.13
CA LEU A 143 10.46 17.13 0.75
C LEU A 143 10.64 16.54 2.15
N LEU A 144 9.55 16.10 2.80
CA LEU A 144 9.50 15.85 4.25
C LEU A 144 9.47 14.38 4.64
N ALA A 145 8.98 13.52 3.77
CA ALA A 145 8.88 12.09 4.01
C ALA A 145 9.18 11.28 2.72
N PRO A 146 10.38 11.46 2.13
CA PRO A 146 10.71 10.85 0.85
C PRO A 146 10.68 9.33 0.90
N TYR A 147 10.27 8.71 -0.20
CA TYR A 147 10.21 7.27 -0.36
C TYR A 147 11.51 6.72 -0.94
N LEU A 148 11.96 5.61 -0.39
CA LEU A 148 13.07 4.84 -0.97
C LEU A 148 12.53 3.82 -1.97
N LYS A 149 13.22 3.65 -3.09
CA LYS A 149 13.00 2.49 -3.97
C LYS A 149 13.28 1.20 -3.20
N GLY A 150 12.36 0.25 -3.29
CA GLY A 150 12.43 -0.98 -2.50
C GLY A 150 12.03 -0.80 -1.03
N GLY A 151 11.61 0.39 -0.65
CA GLY A 151 11.16 0.72 0.70
C GLY A 151 9.71 0.31 0.98
N LYS A 152 9.38 0.29 2.26
CA LYS A 152 8.06 -0.02 2.77
C LYS A 152 7.49 1.21 3.43
N ILE A 153 6.40 1.73 2.89
CA ILE A 153 5.76 2.95 3.35
C ILE A 153 4.42 2.62 4.00
N GLY A 154 4.24 3.05 5.24
CA GLY A 154 2.95 2.98 5.91
C GLY A 154 2.09 4.20 5.57
N LEU A 155 0.86 3.96 5.12
CA LEU A 155 -0.13 4.99 4.84
C LEU A 155 -1.21 4.96 5.91
N PHE A 156 -1.30 6.03 6.69
CA PHE A 156 -2.26 6.18 7.77
C PHE A 156 -3.29 7.25 7.43
N GLY A 157 -4.52 7.04 7.83
CA GLY A 157 -5.57 8.01 7.67
C GLY A 157 -6.96 7.41 7.88
N GLY A 158 -7.84 8.20 8.43
CA GLY A 158 -9.25 7.83 8.59
C GLY A 158 -10.01 7.85 7.27
N ALA A 159 -11.31 7.61 7.34
CA ALA A 159 -12.16 7.71 6.16
C ALA A 159 -12.27 9.16 5.64
N GLY A 160 -12.30 9.33 4.33
CA GLY A 160 -12.56 10.62 3.69
C GLY A 160 -11.40 11.63 3.72
N VAL A 161 -10.18 11.19 3.99
CA VAL A 161 -8.98 12.06 3.99
C VAL A 161 -8.21 12.08 2.66
N GLY A 162 -8.73 11.42 1.62
CA GLY A 162 -8.13 11.40 0.29
C GLY A 162 -7.11 10.29 0.06
N LYS A 163 -7.15 9.21 0.85
CA LYS A 163 -6.25 8.05 0.69
C LYS A 163 -6.29 7.48 -0.72
N THR A 164 -7.48 7.20 -1.25
CA THR A 164 -7.66 6.62 -2.59
C THR A 164 -7.14 7.55 -3.69
N VAL A 165 -7.41 8.83 -3.59
CA VAL A 165 -6.94 9.83 -4.56
C VAL A 165 -5.41 9.94 -4.56
N LEU A 166 -4.80 9.87 -3.38
CA LEU A 166 -3.34 9.84 -3.26
C LEU A 166 -2.74 8.60 -3.91
N ILE A 167 -3.32 7.43 -3.68
CA ILE A 167 -2.90 6.16 -4.30
C ILE A 167 -2.98 6.26 -5.83
N GLN A 168 -4.07 6.77 -6.36
CA GLN A 168 -4.25 6.95 -7.80
C GLN A 168 -3.24 7.92 -8.39
N GLU A 169 -2.93 9.02 -7.72
CA GLU A 169 -1.93 9.98 -8.18
C GLU A 169 -0.51 9.38 -8.17
N LEU A 170 -0.18 8.58 -7.16
CA LEU A 170 1.09 7.85 -7.13
C LEU A 170 1.20 6.86 -8.30
N ILE A 171 0.14 6.13 -8.59
CA ILE A 171 0.09 5.21 -9.75
C ILE A 171 0.27 6.01 -11.05
N HIS A 172 -0.44 7.11 -11.20
CA HIS A 172 -0.35 7.97 -12.38
C HIS A 172 1.07 8.49 -12.59
N ASN A 173 1.67 9.05 -11.55
CA ASN A 173 3.00 9.64 -11.65
C ASN A 173 4.08 8.58 -11.92
N ILE A 174 3.97 7.41 -11.32
CA ILE A 174 4.89 6.30 -11.60
C ILE A 174 4.76 5.83 -13.05
N ALA A 175 3.54 5.70 -13.56
CA ALA A 175 3.29 5.24 -14.92
C ALA A 175 3.77 6.26 -15.98
N GLU A 176 3.42 7.53 -15.81
CA GLU A 176 3.69 8.56 -16.82
C GLU A 176 5.12 9.10 -16.77
N GLU A 177 5.68 9.32 -15.58
CA GLU A 177 6.99 9.95 -15.43
C GLU A 177 8.15 8.94 -15.36
N LEU A 178 7.92 7.77 -14.79
CA LEU A 178 8.97 6.76 -14.61
C LEU A 178 8.78 5.54 -15.51
N GLY A 179 7.68 5.45 -16.26
CA GLY A 179 7.36 4.29 -17.10
C GLY A 179 7.15 3.00 -16.31
N GLY A 180 6.94 3.10 -15.00
CA GLY A 180 6.78 1.98 -14.09
C GLY A 180 5.36 1.42 -14.10
N ILE A 181 5.20 0.29 -13.43
CA ILE A 181 3.92 -0.39 -13.28
C ILE A 181 3.54 -0.50 -11.82
N SER A 182 2.26 -0.75 -11.57
CA SER A 182 1.71 -0.89 -10.23
C SER A 182 0.91 -2.16 -10.10
N VAL A 183 0.91 -2.71 -8.88
CA VAL A 183 0.02 -3.79 -8.47
C VAL A 183 -0.76 -3.30 -7.26
N PHE A 184 -2.08 -3.33 -7.35
CA PHE A 184 -2.96 -3.00 -6.24
C PHE A 184 -3.53 -4.27 -5.61
N THR A 185 -3.41 -4.39 -4.30
CA THR A 185 -3.88 -5.55 -3.56
C THR A 185 -4.87 -5.12 -2.49
N GLY A 186 -6.14 -5.46 -2.68
CA GLY A 186 -7.21 -5.21 -1.72
C GLY A 186 -7.35 -6.39 -0.75
N VAL A 187 -7.05 -6.18 0.52
CA VAL A 187 -7.06 -7.21 1.56
C VAL A 187 -8.15 -6.93 2.58
N GLY A 188 -9.21 -7.72 2.56
CA GLY A 188 -10.28 -7.65 3.55
C GLY A 188 -11.08 -6.35 3.56
N GLU A 189 -11.06 -5.62 2.46
CA GLU A 189 -11.83 -4.37 2.29
C GLU A 189 -13.23 -4.64 1.75
N ARG A 190 -14.07 -3.62 1.72
CA ARG A 190 -15.44 -3.72 1.22
C ARG A 190 -15.45 -3.92 -0.29
N THR A 191 -16.26 -4.86 -0.77
CA THR A 191 -16.41 -5.13 -2.21
C THR A 191 -16.81 -3.89 -3.00
N ARG A 192 -17.67 -3.05 -2.44
CA ARG A 192 -18.08 -1.79 -3.07
C ARG A 192 -16.89 -0.85 -3.28
N GLU A 193 -16.05 -0.66 -2.26
CA GLU A 193 -14.87 0.22 -2.37
C GLU A 193 -13.88 -0.29 -3.41
N GLY A 194 -13.68 -1.61 -3.51
CA GLY A 194 -12.85 -2.21 -4.55
C GLY A 194 -13.42 -2.00 -5.96
N ASN A 195 -14.73 -2.12 -6.12
CA ASN A 195 -15.39 -1.86 -7.39
C ASN A 195 -15.34 -0.38 -7.80
N ASP A 196 -15.57 0.51 -6.84
CA ASP A 196 -15.48 1.96 -7.07
C ASP A 196 -14.04 2.32 -7.50
N LEU A 197 -13.02 1.81 -6.80
CA LEU A 197 -11.61 2.02 -7.16
C LEU A 197 -11.28 1.51 -8.58
N TYR A 198 -11.79 0.34 -8.96
CA TYR A 198 -11.59 -0.20 -10.30
C TYR A 198 -12.12 0.73 -11.39
N HIS A 199 -13.33 1.25 -11.22
CA HIS A 199 -13.92 2.20 -12.16
C HIS A 199 -13.19 3.54 -12.18
N GLU A 200 -12.82 4.07 -11.02
CA GLU A 200 -12.04 5.31 -10.91
C GLU A 200 -10.68 5.19 -11.59
N MET A 201 -10.02 4.04 -11.50
CA MET A 201 -8.76 3.78 -12.21
C MET A 201 -8.95 3.69 -13.73
N GLN A 202 -10.07 3.17 -14.19
CA GLN A 202 -10.41 3.18 -15.62
C GLN A 202 -10.64 4.60 -16.11
N ASP A 203 -11.42 5.39 -15.39
CA ASP A 203 -11.76 6.76 -15.75
C ASP A 203 -10.53 7.69 -15.74
N SER A 204 -9.61 7.48 -14.82
CA SER A 204 -8.34 8.23 -14.74
C SER A 204 -7.27 7.75 -15.72
N GLY A 205 -7.51 6.64 -16.44
CA GLY A 205 -6.60 6.11 -17.45
C GLY A 205 -5.39 5.34 -16.91
N VAL A 206 -5.30 5.11 -15.59
CA VAL A 206 -4.16 4.41 -14.96
C VAL A 206 -4.32 2.89 -14.95
N SER A 207 -5.49 2.35 -15.28
CA SER A 207 -5.77 0.92 -15.22
C SER A 207 -4.87 0.08 -16.13
N ALA A 208 -4.50 0.59 -17.30
CA ALA A 208 -3.65 -0.12 -18.27
C ALA A 208 -2.23 -0.45 -17.75
N LYS A 209 -1.76 0.23 -16.72
CA LYS A 209 -0.46 0.04 -16.07
C LYS A 209 -0.57 -0.61 -14.69
N THR A 210 -1.75 -1.12 -14.34
CA THR A 210 -2.04 -1.62 -13.00
C THR A 210 -2.68 -3.00 -13.06
N ALA A 211 -2.11 -3.97 -12.35
CA ALA A 211 -2.78 -5.24 -12.04
C ALA A 211 -3.47 -5.10 -10.69
N MET A 212 -4.69 -5.61 -10.56
CA MET A 212 -5.49 -5.53 -9.33
C MET A 212 -5.82 -6.94 -8.82
N VAL A 213 -5.66 -7.13 -7.51
CA VAL A 213 -5.98 -8.40 -6.85
C VAL A 213 -6.84 -8.10 -5.62
N PHE A 214 -7.98 -8.78 -5.51
CA PHE A 214 -8.88 -8.58 -4.37
C PHE A 214 -9.17 -9.86 -3.61
N GLY A 215 -9.05 -9.80 -2.29
CA GLY A 215 -9.58 -10.74 -1.32
C GLY A 215 -10.43 -9.98 -0.32
N GLN A 216 -11.72 -9.84 -0.63
CA GLN A 216 -12.63 -8.90 0.05
C GLN A 216 -13.07 -9.41 1.43
N MET A 217 -13.74 -8.54 2.19
CA MET A 217 -14.13 -8.85 3.58
C MET A 217 -15.17 -9.97 3.70
N ASN A 218 -15.91 -10.26 2.63
CA ASN A 218 -16.88 -11.37 2.58
C ASN A 218 -16.24 -12.73 2.23
N GLU A 219 -14.97 -12.73 1.84
CA GLU A 219 -14.25 -13.97 1.53
C GLU A 219 -13.72 -14.64 2.80
N PRO A 220 -13.48 -15.98 2.76
CA PRO A 220 -12.95 -16.71 3.91
C PRO A 220 -11.58 -16.17 4.36
N PRO A 221 -11.18 -16.42 5.61
CA PRO A 221 -9.88 -15.98 6.12
C PRO A 221 -8.69 -16.50 5.32
N GLY A 222 -8.78 -17.68 4.72
CA GLY A 222 -7.72 -18.21 3.84
C GLY A 222 -7.44 -17.32 2.66
N ALA A 223 -8.47 -16.85 1.96
CA ALA A 223 -8.34 -15.92 0.85
C ALA A 223 -7.72 -14.59 1.32
N ARG A 224 -8.19 -14.01 2.41
CA ARG A 224 -7.67 -12.75 2.97
C ARG A 224 -6.23 -12.86 3.47
N MET A 225 -5.80 -14.05 3.91
CA MET A 225 -4.41 -14.32 4.31
C MET A 225 -3.45 -14.40 3.12
N ARG A 226 -3.92 -14.80 1.95
CA ARG A 226 -3.07 -15.14 0.80
C ARG A 226 -3.12 -14.13 -0.33
N VAL A 227 -4.14 -13.28 -0.37
CA VAL A 227 -4.29 -12.31 -1.46
C VAL A 227 -3.12 -11.33 -1.56
N ALA A 228 -2.52 -10.92 -0.44
CA ALA A 228 -1.32 -10.09 -0.44
C ALA A 228 -0.13 -10.80 -1.11
N LEU A 229 0.02 -12.11 -0.90
CA LEU A 229 1.03 -12.92 -1.56
C LEU A 229 0.78 -13.05 -3.07
N THR A 230 -0.48 -13.13 -3.48
CA THR A 230 -0.85 -13.14 -4.90
C THR A 230 -0.41 -11.86 -5.60
N GLY A 231 -0.75 -10.70 -5.05
CA GLY A 231 -0.31 -9.42 -5.59
C GLY A 231 1.21 -9.27 -5.59
N LEU A 232 1.86 -9.67 -4.51
CA LEU A 232 3.33 -9.65 -4.41
C LEU A 232 3.98 -10.56 -5.47
N THR A 233 3.41 -11.71 -5.75
CA THR A 233 3.93 -12.63 -6.78
C THR A 233 3.87 -12.02 -8.18
N ILE A 234 2.79 -11.32 -8.50
CA ILE A 234 2.68 -10.57 -9.76
C ILE A 234 3.74 -9.45 -9.81
N ALA A 235 3.91 -8.71 -8.72
CA ALA A 235 4.92 -7.65 -8.63
C ALA A 235 6.36 -8.19 -8.76
N GLU A 236 6.65 -9.32 -8.15
CA GLU A 236 7.97 -9.98 -8.24
C GLU A 236 8.32 -10.39 -9.67
N TYR A 237 7.35 -10.84 -10.46
CA TYR A 237 7.60 -11.14 -11.87
C TYR A 237 8.14 -9.92 -12.62
N PHE A 238 7.52 -8.78 -12.45
CA PHE A 238 7.95 -7.56 -13.12
C PHE A 238 9.31 -7.06 -12.62
N ARG A 239 9.58 -7.18 -11.32
CA ARG A 239 10.91 -6.85 -10.77
C ARG A 239 11.99 -7.75 -11.31
N ASP A 240 11.79 -9.07 -11.29
CA ASP A 240 12.83 -10.06 -11.48
C ASP A 240 12.99 -10.45 -12.97
N MET A 241 11.90 -10.54 -13.72
CA MET A 241 11.90 -10.97 -15.11
C MET A 241 11.90 -9.81 -16.10
N GLU A 242 11.10 -8.79 -15.83
CA GLU A 242 11.00 -7.59 -16.68
C GLU A 242 11.96 -6.47 -16.24
N LYS A 243 12.65 -6.65 -15.12
CA LYS A 243 13.66 -5.73 -14.57
C LYS A 243 13.12 -4.30 -14.39
N GLN A 244 11.91 -4.20 -13.85
CA GLN A 244 11.21 -2.94 -13.67
C GLN A 244 11.14 -2.52 -12.22
N ASP A 245 10.89 -1.23 -12.03
CA ASP A 245 10.49 -0.67 -10.74
C ASP A 245 8.97 -0.78 -10.62
N VAL A 246 8.53 -1.47 -9.56
CA VAL A 246 7.12 -1.78 -9.33
C VAL A 246 6.64 -1.08 -8.07
N LEU A 247 5.45 -0.51 -8.14
CA LEU A 247 4.74 0.02 -6.98
C LEU A 247 3.68 -0.98 -6.54
N LEU A 248 3.81 -1.47 -5.31
CA LEU A 248 2.87 -2.44 -4.73
C LEU A 248 2.03 -1.76 -3.64
N PHE A 249 0.73 -1.72 -3.84
CA PHE A 249 -0.23 -1.25 -2.83
C PHE A 249 -0.86 -2.43 -2.11
N ILE A 250 -0.91 -2.35 -0.78
CA ILE A 250 -1.60 -3.32 0.08
C ILE A 250 -2.60 -2.55 0.93
N ASP A 251 -3.86 -2.71 0.65
CA ASP A 251 -4.95 -2.08 1.38
C ASP A 251 -5.93 -3.16 1.88
N ASN A 252 -5.86 -3.61 3.09
CA ASN A 252 -5.15 -3.09 4.25
C ASN A 252 -4.26 -4.17 4.87
N ILE A 253 -3.02 -3.87 5.20
CA ILE A 253 -2.10 -4.88 5.78
C ILE A 253 -2.58 -5.41 7.14
N TYR A 254 -3.33 -4.64 7.91
CA TYR A 254 -3.93 -5.11 9.15
C TYR A 254 -4.87 -6.31 8.93
N ARG A 255 -5.61 -6.31 7.82
CA ARG A 255 -6.53 -7.41 7.49
C ARG A 255 -5.82 -8.71 7.17
N PHE A 256 -4.61 -8.63 6.63
CA PHE A 256 -3.74 -9.80 6.48
C PHE A 256 -3.44 -10.46 7.83
N THR A 257 -3.06 -9.70 8.83
CA THR A 257 -2.78 -10.21 10.17
C THR A 257 -4.04 -10.70 10.88
N GLN A 258 -5.15 -9.98 10.73
CA GLN A 258 -6.44 -10.35 11.31
C GLN A 258 -6.94 -11.70 10.78
N ALA A 259 -6.84 -11.93 9.47
CA ALA A 259 -7.22 -13.21 8.88
C ALA A 259 -6.41 -14.39 9.44
N GLY A 260 -5.11 -14.18 9.67
CA GLY A 260 -4.26 -15.16 10.36
C GLY A 260 -4.71 -15.46 11.78
N SER A 261 -5.16 -14.44 12.52
CA SER A 261 -5.67 -14.63 13.89
C SER A 261 -6.99 -15.42 13.93
N GLU A 262 -7.85 -15.26 12.93
CA GLU A 262 -9.14 -15.94 12.84
C GLU A 262 -8.98 -17.48 12.73
N VAL A 263 -7.93 -17.97 12.07
CA VAL A 263 -7.71 -19.41 11.88
C VAL A 263 -6.73 -20.01 12.88
N SER A 264 -5.97 -19.20 13.62
CA SER A 264 -4.86 -19.67 14.44
C SER A 264 -5.29 -20.70 15.50
N ALA A 265 -6.37 -20.46 16.21
CA ALA A 265 -6.90 -21.38 17.20
C ALA A 265 -7.39 -22.69 16.56
N LEU A 266 -8.01 -22.60 15.40
CA LEU A 266 -8.47 -23.79 14.65
C LEU A 266 -7.30 -24.65 14.13
N LEU A 267 -6.15 -24.04 13.93
CA LEU A 267 -4.92 -24.76 13.57
C LEU A 267 -4.21 -25.40 14.78
N GLY A 268 -4.76 -25.25 15.99
CA GLY A 268 -4.20 -25.82 17.21
C GLY A 268 -3.09 -24.98 17.84
N ARG A 269 -2.99 -23.69 17.49
CA ARG A 269 -2.00 -22.77 18.07
C ARG A 269 -2.56 -22.08 19.31
N MET A 270 -1.73 -21.96 20.35
CA MET A 270 -2.10 -21.17 21.53
C MET A 270 -2.04 -19.68 21.19
N PRO A 271 -3.06 -18.90 21.59
CA PRO A 271 -3.05 -17.47 21.34
C PRO A 271 -1.92 -16.77 22.11
N SER A 272 -1.33 -15.75 21.48
CA SER A 272 -0.37 -14.85 22.09
C SER A 272 -1.10 -13.60 22.66
N ALA A 273 -0.36 -12.51 22.89
CA ALA A 273 -0.92 -11.27 23.41
C ALA A 273 -2.14 -10.79 22.63
N VAL A 274 -3.17 -10.37 23.36
CA VAL A 274 -4.44 -9.83 22.79
C VAL A 274 -5.17 -10.80 21.84
N GLY A 275 -4.88 -12.11 21.93
CA GLY A 275 -5.52 -13.13 21.10
C GLY A 275 -4.92 -13.29 19.69
N TYR A 276 -3.81 -12.64 19.39
CA TYR A 276 -3.13 -12.80 18.10
C TYR A 276 -2.42 -14.16 17.99
N GLN A 277 -2.15 -14.57 16.75
CA GLN A 277 -1.38 -15.78 16.46
C GLN A 277 0.07 -15.66 16.97
N PRO A 278 0.65 -16.76 17.50
CA PRO A 278 2.06 -16.73 17.94
C PRO A 278 3.05 -16.58 16.78
N THR A 279 2.59 -16.85 15.55
CA THR A 279 3.36 -16.74 14.31
C THR A 279 3.27 -15.37 13.62
N LEU A 280 2.67 -14.37 14.27
CA LEU A 280 2.43 -13.03 13.69
C LEU A 280 3.70 -12.40 13.11
N ALA A 281 4.77 -12.35 13.90
CA ALA A 281 6.03 -11.75 13.46
C ALA A 281 6.67 -12.52 12.29
N THR A 282 6.58 -13.84 12.29
CA THR A 282 7.10 -14.69 11.21
C THR A 282 6.30 -14.51 9.92
N GLU A 283 4.98 -14.51 10.00
CA GLU A 283 4.09 -14.31 8.85
C GLU A 283 4.31 -12.93 8.23
N MET A 284 4.39 -11.88 9.05
CA MET A 284 4.69 -10.52 8.60
C MET A 284 6.08 -10.43 7.98
N GLY A 285 7.09 -11.00 8.60
CA GLY A 285 8.46 -11.04 8.09
C GLY A 285 8.58 -11.73 6.74
N GLN A 286 7.93 -12.87 6.57
CA GLN A 286 7.92 -13.61 5.30
C GLN A 286 7.32 -12.79 4.15
N LEU A 287 6.29 -12.00 4.42
CA LEU A 287 5.70 -11.09 3.43
C LEU A 287 6.64 -9.91 3.16
N GLN A 288 7.06 -9.21 4.20
CA GLN A 288 7.77 -7.94 4.11
C GLN A 288 9.17 -8.08 3.52
N GLU A 289 9.91 -9.14 3.85
CA GLU A 289 11.27 -9.35 3.35
C GLU A 289 11.34 -9.67 1.83
N ARG A 290 10.23 -10.07 1.23
CA ARG A 290 10.13 -10.22 -0.23
C ARG A 290 10.02 -8.87 -0.95
N ILE A 291 9.56 -7.85 -0.25
CA ILE A 291 9.41 -6.49 -0.77
C ILE A 291 10.76 -5.76 -0.64
N SER A 292 11.51 -5.70 -1.71
CA SER A 292 12.87 -5.19 -1.68
C SER A 292 13.34 -4.71 -3.05
N SER A 293 14.42 -3.96 -3.04
CA SER A 293 15.20 -3.61 -4.23
C SER A 293 16.27 -4.66 -4.48
N THR A 294 16.28 -5.21 -5.68
CA THR A 294 17.30 -6.15 -6.16
C THR A 294 18.18 -5.49 -7.21
N LYS A 295 19.20 -6.21 -7.68
CA LYS A 295 20.05 -5.75 -8.78
C LYS A 295 19.30 -5.62 -10.11
N ASP A 296 18.17 -6.33 -10.24
CA ASP A 296 17.37 -6.36 -11.47
C ASP A 296 16.29 -5.29 -11.50
N GLY A 297 15.65 -5.01 -10.37
CA GLY A 297 14.55 -4.05 -10.25
C GLY A 297 14.16 -3.81 -8.81
N SER A 298 13.05 -3.11 -8.58
CA SER A 298 12.57 -2.81 -7.23
C SER A 298 11.08 -3.05 -7.07
N ILE A 299 10.68 -3.40 -5.85
CA ILE A 299 9.31 -3.31 -5.38
C ILE A 299 9.28 -2.31 -4.24
N THR A 300 8.59 -1.21 -4.44
CA THR A 300 8.29 -0.23 -3.38
C THR A 300 6.84 -0.44 -2.95
N SER A 301 6.61 -0.65 -1.66
CA SER A 301 5.25 -0.89 -1.17
C SER A 301 4.69 0.30 -0.42
N ILE A 302 3.40 0.56 -0.68
CA ILE A 302 2.59 1.47 0.11
C ILE A 302 1.49 0.64 0.75
N GLN A 303 1.54 0.56 2.07
CA GLN A 303 0.69 -0.30 2.87
C GLN A 303 -0.23 0.56 3.72
N ALA A 304 -1.53 0.51 3.43
CA ALA A 304 -2.51 1.13 4.30
C ALA A 304 -2.59 0.34 5.61
N ILE A 305 -2.52 1.05 6.73
CA ILE A 305 -2.49 0.46 8.06
C ILE A 305 -3.66 1.00 8.86
N TYR A 306 -4.54 0.10 9.28
CA TYR A 306 -5.56 0.39 10.26
C TYR A 306 -4.98 0.18 11.66
N VAL A 307 -5.16 1.16 12.51
CA VAL A 307 -4.71 1.13 13.91
C VAL A 307 -5.95 1.08 14.80
N PRO A 308 -6.28 -0.09 15.40
CA PRO A 308 -7.43 -0.21 16.28
C PRO A 308 -7.36 0.77 17.46
N ALA A 309 -8.44 1.55 17.66
CA ALA A 309 -8.54 2.53 18.74
C ALA A 309 -7.39 3.54 18.83
N ASP A 310 -6.72 3.80 17.70
CA ASP A 310 -5.51 4.64 17.60
C ASP A 310 -4.37 4.20 18.55
N ASP A 311 -4.37 2.93 18.95
CA ASP A 311 -3.35 2.35 19.82
C ASP A 311 -2.26 1.63 19.02
N TYR A 312 -1.16 2.30 18.80
CA TYR A 312 0.02 1.80 18.09
C TYR A 312 0.77 0.69 18.82
N THR A 313 0.41 0.41 20.07
CA THR A 313 1.03 -0.66 20.86
C THR A 313 0.40 -2.04 20.63
N TYR A 314 -0.73 -2.10 19.92
CA TYR A 314 -1.32 -3.38 19.50
C TYR A 314 -0.33 -4.21 18.68
N PRO A 315 -0.32 -5.54 18.86
CA PRO A 315 0.70 -6.40 18.22
C PRO A 315 0.76 -6.29 16.70
N ALA A 316 -0.36 -6.18 16.00
CA ALA A 316 -0.35 -6.12 14.54
C ALA A 316 0.22 -4.79 14.01
N PRO A 317 -0.22 -3.59 14.45
CA PRO A 317 0.46 -2.35 14.11
C PRO A 317 1.92 -2.34 14.50
N ALA A 318 2.25 -2.69 15.75
CA ALA A 318 3.62 -2.67 16.25
C ALA A 318 4.58 -3.55 15.42
N THR A 319 4.13 -4.75 15.04
CA THR A 319 4.91 -5.66 14.18
C THR A 319 5.09 -5.09 12.78
N THR A 320 4.06 -4.47 12.22
CA THR A 320 4.12 -3.82 10.91
C THR A 320 5.08 -2.63 10.91
N PHE A 321 5.03 -1.80 11.94
CA PHE A 321 5.90 -0.62 12.08
C PHE A 321 7.38 -0.96 12.05
N ALA A 322 7.78 -2.11 12.60
CA ALA A 322 9.16 -2.55 12.60
C ALA A 322 9.76 -2.74 11.20
N HIS A 323 8.92 -2.90 10.18
CA HIS A 323 9.33 -3.08 8.78
C HIS A 323 9.29 -1.79 7.95
N LEU A 324 8.69 -0.71 8.45
CA LEU A 324 8.49 0.50 7.68
C LEU A 324 9.74 1.37 7.56
N ASP A 325 10.00 1.87 6.38
CA ASP A 325 11.05 2.85 6.08
C ASP A 325 10.53 4.29 6.13
N ALA A 326 9.25 4.49 5.84
CA ALA A 326 8.60 5.79 5.88
C ALA A 326 7.13 5.66 6.29
N THR A 327 6.58 6.76 6.78
CA THR A 327 5.15 6.89 7.09
C THR A 327 4.58 8.13 6.44
N THR A 328 3.38 8.00 5.88
CA THR A 328 2.59 9.10 5.34
C THR A 328 1.29 9.16 6.11
N ASN A 329 1.12 10.21 6.92
CA ASN A 329 -0.07 10.40 7.74
C ASN A 329 -1.02 11.39 7.09
N LEU A 330 -2.24 10.94 6.79
CA LEU A 330 -3.31 11.79 6.28
C LEU A 330 -4.15 12.30 7.45
N GLU A 331 -4.31 13.62 7.52
CA GLU A 331 -4.94 14.31 8.66
C GLU A 331 -6.23 15.01 8.24
N ARG A 332 -7.34 14.69 8.93
CA ARG A 332 -8.65 15.27 8.63
C ARG A 332 -8.67 16.80 8.78
N ARG A 333 -7.95 17.33 9.75
CA ARG A 333 -7.86 18.77 9.99
C ARG A 333 -7.37 19.54 8.75
N LEU A 334 -6.48 18.94 7.96
CA LEU A 334 -6.00 19.54 6.71
C LEU A 334 -7.10 19.54 5.64
N THR A 335 -7.93 18.49 5.57
CA THR A 335 -9.06 18.47 4.63
C THR A 335 -10.10 19.55 4.98
N GLU A 336 -10.35 19.78 6.26
CA GLU A 336 -11.23 20.84 6.75
C GLU A 336 -10.74 22.23 6.39
N GLN A 337 -9.42 22.40 6.24
CA GLN A 337 -8.78 23.64 5.80
C GLN A 337 -8.66 23.74 4.27
N GLY A 338 -9.14 22.74 3.53
CA GLY A 338 -9.04 22.68 2.07
C GLY A 338 -7.61 22.48 1.56
N ILE A 339 -6.75 21.84 2.37
CA ILE A 339 -5.36 21.53 2.00
C ILE A 339 -5.30 20.09 1.52
N TYR A 340 -4.97 19.90 0.23
CA TYR A 340 -4.82 18.61 -0.41
C TYR A 340 -3.48 18.53 -1.17
N PRO A 341 -2.75 17.39 -1.09
CA PRO A 341 -3.05 16.20 -0.27
C PRO A 341 -2.99 16.52 1.23
N ALA A 342 -3.85 15.87 2.00
CA ALA A 342 -3.96 16.10 3.43
C ALA A 342 -2.85 15.41 4.25
N VAL A 343 -1.64 15.41 3.75
CA VAL A 343 -0.47 14.81 4.40
C VAL A 343 0.01 15.71 5.53
N ASP A 344 0.03 15.17 6.75
CA ASP A 344 0.56 15.91 7.91
C ASP A 344 2.09 16.03 7.79
N PRO A 345 2.61 17.24 7.60
CA PRO A 345 4.04 17.46 7.38
C PRO A 345 4.90 17.23 8.63
N LEU A 346 4.30 17.21 9.82
CA LEU A 346 5.01 17.01 11.09
C LEU A 346 4.91 15.57 11.59
N ALA A 347 3.83 14.86 11.28
CA ALA A 347 3.62 13.48 11.71
C ALA A 347 4.17 12.46 10.70
N SER A 348 4.35 12.84 9.45
CA SER A 348 4.92 11.97 8.42
C SER A 348 6.45 11.93 8.53
N THR A 349 7.02 10.74 8.41
CA THR A 349 8.45 10.51 8.64
C THR A 349 9.07 9.64 7.55
N SER A 350 10.38 9.73 7.39
CA SER A 350 11.15 8.85 6.52
C SER A 350 12.57 8.64 7.03
N SER A 351 13.04 7.40 6.99
CA SER A 351 14.44 7.07 7.26
C SER A 351 15.39 7.59 6.19
N ALA A 352 14.85 7.93 5.01
CA ALA A 352 15.63 8.48 3.89
C ALA A 352 15.94 9.97 4.06
N LEU A 353 15.30 10.67 4.98
CA LEU A 353 15.53 12.09 5.21
C LEU A 353 16.81 12.29 6.04
N THR A 354 17.94 12.03 5.42
CA THR A 354 19.29 12.23 5.96
C THR A 354 20.16 12.92 4.91
N PRO A 355 21.18 13.71 5.33
CA PRO A 355 22.07 14.39 4.38
C PRO A 355 22.77 13.46 3.41
N GLU A 356 23.07 12.24 3.84
CA GLU A 356 23.74 11.22 3.04
C GLU A 356 22.90 10.70 1.86
N ILE A 357 21.59 10.68 2.02
CA ILE A 357 20.66 10.14 1.01
C ILE A 357 20.08 11.25 0.15
N VAL A 358 19.52 12.30 0.76
CA VAL A 358 18.83 13.38 0.02
C VAL A 358 19.75 14.54 -0.36
N GLY A 359 20.93 14.64 0.24
CA GLY A 359 21.85 15.76 0.11
C GLY A 359 21.63 16.83 1.20
N GLU A 360 22.68 17.62 1.45
CA GLU A 360 22.65 18.61 2.53
C GLU A 360 21.62 19.70 2.34
N GLU A 361 21.50 20.25 1.12
CA GLU A 361 20.54 21.32 0.81
C GLU A 361 19.09 20.88 1.06
N HIS A 362 18.71 19.74 0.55
CA HIS A 362 17.36 19.18 0.75
C HIS A 362 17.09 18.97 2.25
N TYR A 363 18.04 18.35 2.95
CA TYR A 363 17.91 18.09 4.38
C TYR A 363 17.74 19.37 5.20
N GLU A 364 18.58 20.37 4.96
CA GLU A 364 18.49 21.67 5.64
C GLU A 364 17.15 22.37 5.41
N VAL A 365 16.69 22.39 4.16
CA VAL A 365 15.39 23.00 3.80
C VAL A 365 14.25 22.24 4.50
N ALA A 366 14.26 20.93 4.47
CA ALA A 366 13.25 20.10 5.14
C ALA A 366 13.21 20.34 6.66
N MET A 367 14.37 20.42 7.30
CA MET A 367 14.48 20.71 8.75
C MET A 367 13.95 22.10 9.09
N LYS A 368 14.28 23.13 8.30
CA LYS A 368 13.78 24.48 8.51
C LYS A 368 12.27 24.58 8.31
N VAL A 369 11.72 23.89 7.29
CA VAL A 369 10.27 23.79 7.07
C VAL A 369 9.58 23.17 8.29
N GLN A 370 10.10 22.05 8.79
CA GLN A 370 9.53 21.39 9.97
C GLN A 370 9.60 22.29 11.21
N GLN A 371 10.72 22.98 11.43
CA GLN A 371 10.86 23.91 12.56
C GLN A 371 9.86 25.06 12.48
N MET A 372 9.70 25.67 11.30
CA MET A 372 8.74 26.76 11.11
C MET A 372 7.30 26.31 11.32
N LEU A 373 6.93 25.15 10.80
CA LEU A 373 5.58 24.59 10.96
C LEU A 373 5.31 24.21 12.41
N GLN A 374 6.30 23.64 13.11
CA GLN A 374 6.19 23.33 14.53
C GLN A 374 6.02 24.60 15.36
N ARG A 375 6.82 25.62 15.11
CA ARG A 375 6.69 26.91 15.81
C ARG A 375 5.34 27.57 15.56
N TYR A 376 4.86 27.50 14.33
CA TYR A 376 3.53 27.99 13.97
C TYR A 376 2.44 27.23 14.74
N ARG A 377 2.52 25.92 14.84
CA ARG A 377 1.57 25.10 15.62
C ARG A 377 1.55 25.53 17.10
N GLU A 378 2.69 25.77 17.71
CA GLU A 378 2.80 26.26 19.10
C GLU A 378 2.18 27.65 19.30
N LEU A 379 2.29 28.53 18.29
CA LEU A 379 1.76 29.89 18.33
C LEU A 379 0.26 29.97 18.00
N GLN A 380 -0.34 28.92 17.44
CA GLN A 380 -1.75 28.93 17.03
C GLN A 380 -2.71 29.23 18.18
N ASP A 381 -2.46 28.66 19.38
CA ASP A 381 -3.28 28.88 20.55
C ASP A 381 -3.19 30.35 21.02
N ILE A 382 -2.02 30.92 20.97
CA ILE A 382 -1.78 32.33 21.32
C ILE A 382 -2.50 33.24 20.31
N ILE A 383 -2.37 32.93 19.02
CA ILE A 383 -3.04 33.70 17.94
C ILE A 383 -4.56 33.64 18.07
N ALA A 384 -5.11 32.46 18.42
CA ALA A 384 -6.54 32.27 18.58
C ALA A 384 -7.14 33.07 19.77
N ILE A 385 -6.36 33.25 20.85
CA ILE A 385 -6.83 33.93 22.07
C ILE A 385 -6.53 35.43 22.03
N LEU A 386 -5.32 35.78 21.65
CA LEU A 386 -4.81 37.17 21.78
C LEU A 386 -4.70 37.91 20.43
N GLY A 387 -4.76 37.20 19.31
CA GLY A 387 -4.53 37.75 17.99
C GLY A 387 -3.06 37.75 17.57
N ILE A 388 -2.83 37.93 16.29
CA ILE A 388 -1.48 37.94 15.69
C ILE A 388 -0.65 39.19 16.11
N ASP A 389 -1.32 40.24 16.46
CA ASP A 389 -0.65 41.51 16.81
C ASP A 389 0.15 41.45 18.11
N GLU A 390 -0.18 40.52 19.01
CA GLU A 390 0.53 40.28 20.26
C GLU A 390 1.86 39.53 20.10
N LEU A 391 2.12 39.00 18.90
CA LEU A 391 3.37 38.29 18.60
C LEU A 391 4.52 39.28 18.42
N SER A 392 5.73 38.91 18.75
CA SER A 392 6.95 39.62 18.41
C SER A 392 7.13 39.72 16.89
N ASP A 393 7.87 40.71 16.41
CA ASP A 393 8.11 40.86 14.96
C ASP A 393 8.77 39.65 14.33
N SER A 394 9.69 38.98 15.04
CA SER A 394 10.31 37.76 14.60
C SER A 394 9.31 36.56 14.52
N GLU A 395 8.37 36.47 15.44
CA GLU A 395 7.32 35.46 15.40
C GLU A 395 6.31 35.71 14.28
N LYS A 396 5.97 37.00 14.02
CA LYS A 396 5.12 37.37 12.87
C LYS A 396 5.72 36.93 11.55
N VAL A 397 7.04 37.10 11.36
CA VAL A 397 7.75 36.62 10.17
C VAL A 397 7.64 35.11 10.04
N ILE A 398 7.89 34.37 11.11
CA ILE A 398 7.80 32.91 11.14
C ILE A 398 6.36 32.46 10.78
N VAL A 399 5.35 33.03 11.40
CA VAL A 399 3.94 32.70 11.14
C VAL A 399 3.56 32.97 9.69
N ASN A 400 3.92 34.12 9.15
CA ASN A 400 3.60 34.50 7.77
C ASN A 400 4.27 33.57 6.75
N ARG A 401 5.53 33.19 6.96
CA ARG A 401 6.23 32.25 6.11
C ARG A 401 5.70 30.83 6.29
N ALA A 402 5.39 30.40 7.51
CA ALA A 402 4.81 29.08 7.79
C ALA A 402 3.44 28.89 7.11
N ARG A 403 2.60 29.93 7.06
CA ARG A 403 1.33 29.89 6.33
C ARG A 403 1.55 29.70 4.83
N ARG A 404 2.51 30.40 4.24
CA ARG A 404 2.89 30.21 2.84
C ARG A 404 3.42 28.80 2.59
N ILE A 405 4.27 28.29 3.48
CA ILE A 405 4.77 26.91 3.43
C ILE A 405 3.60 25.91 3.46
N GLN A 406 2.67 26.07 4.38
CA GLN A 406 1.53 25.18 4.52
C GLN A 406 0.68 25.14 3.26
N PHE A 407 0.41 26.29 2.64
CA PHE A 407 -0.35 26.34 1.40
C PHE A 407 0.45 25.85 0.19
N PHE A 408 1.76 26.07 0.16
CA PHE A 408 2.63 25.59 -0.90
C PHE A 408 2.84 24.05 -0.85
N LEU A 409 2.61 23.41 0.30
CA LEU A 409 2.55 21.97 0.41
C LEU A 409 1.32 21.37 -0.29
N SER A 410 0.27 22.15 -0.50
CA SER A 410 -0.88 21.72 -1.30
C SER A 410 -0.54 21.67 -2.79
N GLN A 411 -1.21 20.78 -3.51
CA GLN A 411 -0.91 20.51 -4.91
C GLN A 411 -2.12 19.92 -5.62
N ASN A 412 -2.36 20.35 -6.86
CA ASN A 412 -3.37 19.75 -7.71
C ASN A 412 -2.88 18.42 -8.27
N PHE A 413 -3.75 17.41 -8.24
CA PHE A 413 -3.50 16.09 -8.76
C PHE A 413 -4.09 15.90 -10.15
N HIS A 414 -3.38 15.17 -11.01
CA HIS A 414 -3.87 14.82 -12.34
C HIS A 414 -5.17 14.01 -12.28
N VAL A 415 -5.25 13.06 -11.37
CA VAL A 415 -6.44 12.22 -11.19
C VAL A 415 -7.66 12.98 -10.65
N ALA A 416 -7.47 14.18 -10.14
CA ALA A 416 -8.54 15.03 -9.63
C ALA A 416 -8.97 16.13 -10.63
N GLU A 417 -8.37 16.24 -11.80
CA GLU A 417 -8.67 17.28 -12.80
C GLU A 417 -10.15 17.34 -13.17
N ALA A 418 -10.79 16.18 -13.33
CA ALA A 418 -12.21 16.08 -13.68
C ALA A 418 -13.13 16.69 -12.61
N PHE A 419 -12.71 16.69 -11.35
CA PHE A 419 -13.48 17.21 -10.22
C PHE A 419 -13.14 18.67 -9.89
N THR A 420 -11.88 19.04 -10.02
CA THR A 420 -11.39 20.36 -9.61
C THR A 420 -11.43 21.38 -10.75
N GLY A 421 -11.43 20.92 -12.00
CA GLY A 421 -11.29 21.76 -13.19
C GLY A 421 -9.90 22.43 -13.30
N GLN A 422 -8.94 22.00 -12.49
CA GLN A 422 -7.57 22.53 -12.48
C GLN A 422 -6.60 21.45 -12.97
N PRO A 423 -5.61 21.81 -13.80
CA PRO A 423 -4.61 20.85 -14.25
C PRO A 423 -3.76 20.37 -13.08
N GLY A 424 -3.47 19.07 -13.07
CA GLY A 424 -2.55 18.47 -12.12
C GLY A 424 -1.10 18.85 -12.40
N SER A 425 -0.23 18.62 -11.42
CA SER A 425 1.19 18.91 -11.57
C SER A 425 2.06 17.83 -10.96
N TYR A 426 3.12 17.50 -11.66
CA TYR A 426 4.25 16.71 -11.16
C TYR A 426 5.40 17.67 -10.88
N VAL A 427 5.89 17.71 -9.65
CA VAL A 427 6.95 18.64 -9.27
C VAL A 427 8.23 17.88 -8.96
N PRO A 428 9.30 18.02 -9.77
CA PRO A 428 10.60 17.43 -9.48
C PRO A 428 11.15 17.87 -8.12
N ILE A 429 11.89 17.00 -7.44
CA ILE A 429 12.46 17.28 -6.11
C ILE A 429 13.27 18.56 -6.10
N LYS A 430 14.07 18.81 -7.13
CA LYS A 430 14.90 20.04 -7.23
C LYS A 430 14.06 21.30 -7.19
N ASP A 431 12.93 21.32 -7.89
CA ASP A 431 12.02 22.46 -7.93
C ASP A 431 11.29 22.63 -6.61
N THR A 432 10.93 21.53 -5.95
CA THR A 432 10.35 21.52 -4.61
C THR A 432 11.31 22.16 -3.59
N VAL A 433 12.55 21.67 -3.53
CA VAL A 433 13.58 22.19 -2.60
C VAL A 433 13.85 23.66 -2.85
N ARG A 434 14.02 24.05 -4.09
CA ARG A 434 14.25 25.45 -4.49
C ARG A 434 13.09 26.38 -4.09
N GLY A 435 11.86 25.95 -4.33
CA GLY A 435 10.66 26.72 -4.00
C GLY A 435 10.53 26.96 -2.50
N PHE A 436 10.67 25.92 -1.70
CA PHE A 436 10.60 26.04 -0.23
C PHE A 436 11.76 26.84 0.34
N LYS A 437 12.96 26.67 -0.20
CA LYS A 437 14.13 27.47 0.19
C LYS A 437 13.85 28.96 -0.02
N GLY A 438 13.31 29.33 -1.17
CA GLY A 438 12.95 30.72 -1.47
C GLY A 438 11.92 31.29 -0.48
N ILE A 439 10.93 30.50 -0.07
CA ILE A 439 9.94 30.91 0.95
C ILE A 439 10.62 31.13 2.31
N ILE A 440 11.47 30.19 2.72
CA ILE A 440 12.22 30.28 3.99
C ILE A 440 13.11 31.52 4.03
N ASP A 441 13.79 31.81 2.92
CA ASP A 441 14.72 32.94 2.78
C ASP A 441 14.01 34.32 2.62
N GLY A 442 12.68 34.28 2.53
CA GLY A 442 11.86 35.51 2.45
C GLY A 442 11.75 36.12 1.07
N LEU A 443 12.16 35.44 0.01
CA LEU A 443 12.11 35.96 -1.37
C LEU A 443 10.69 36.28 -1.85
N TYR A 444 9.70 35.68 -1.21
CA TYR A 444 8.29 35.77 -1.61
C TYR A 444 7.39 36.37 -0.51
N ASP A 445 7.97 37.08 0.46
CA ASP A 445 7.22 37.68 1.57
C ASP A 445 6.17 38.67 1.13
N ASP A 446 6.38 39.31 -0.03
CA ASP A 446 5.44 40.28 -0.62
C ASP A 446 4.26 39.65 -1.37
N ILE A 447 4.28 38.35 -1.60
CA ILE A 447 3.21 37.63 -2.29
C ILE A 447 2.17 37.15 -1.24
N PRO A 448 0.87 37.46 -1.45
CA PRO A 448 -0.19 36.99 -0.56
C PRO A 448 -0.19 35.45 -0.42
N GLU A 449 -0.49 34.96 0.79
CA GLU A 449 -0.44 33.53 1.12
C GLU A 449 -1.36 32.65 0.24
N ASP A 450 -2.51 33.19 -0.19
CA ASP A 450 -3.46 32.45 -1.05
C ASP A 450 -2.91 32.12 -2.44
N MET A 451 -1.89 32.82 -2.90
CA MET A 451 -1.23 32.54 -4.18
C MET A 451 -0.44 31.22 -4.17
N PHE A 452 -0.13 30.71 -2.97
CA PHE A 452 0.61 29.46 -2.79
C PHE A 452 -0.28 28.22 -2.75
N ARG A 453 -1.61 28.38 -2.79
CA ARG A 453 -2.55 27.25 -2.76
C ARG A 453 -2.62 26.51 -4.08
N ASN A 454 -2.60 25.19 -4.00
CA ASN A 454 -2.90 24.28 -5.12
C ASN A 454 -2.11 24.59 -6.38
N VAL A 455 -0.83 24.81 -6.21
CA VAL A 455 0.10 25.10 -7.30
C VAL A 455 1.14 24.00 -7.44
N GLY A 456 1.80 23.94 -8.58
CA GLY A 456 2.95 23.07 -8.81
C GLY A 456 4.24 23.71 -8.25
N PRO A 457 5.23 23.98 -9.11
CA PRO A 457 6.47 24.64 -8.70
C PRO A 457 6.26 26.12 -8.32
N ILE A 458 7.29 26.74 -7.77
CA ILE A 458 7.23 28.16 -7.34
C ILE A 458 6.93 29.12 -8.48
N GLU A 459 7.27 28.78 -9.71
CA GLU A 459 6.97 29.55 -10.90
C GLU A 459 5.46 29.78 -11.08
N ASP A 460 4.64 28.81 -10.69
CA ASP A 460 3.18 28.92 -10.74
C ASP A 460 2.67 29.98 -9.74
N VAL A 461 3.29 30.07 -8.57
CA VAL A 461 3.00 31.11 -7.58
C VAL A 461 3.32 32.49 -8.15
N ILE A 462 4.50 32.64 -8.75
CA ILE A 462 4.94 33.88 -9.36
C ILE A 462 4.00 34.29 -10.51
N LYS A 463 3.65 33.37 -11.37
CA LYS A 463 2.71 33.57 -12.48
C LYS A 463 1.33 34.02 -11.98
N LYS A 464 0.82 33.34 -10.97
CA LYS A 464 -0.48 33.64 -10.34
C LYS A 464 -0.47 35.01 -9.66
N ALA A 465 0.63 35.35 -8.97
CA ALA A 465 0.81 36.65 -8.33
C ALA A 465 0.92 37.79 -9.34
N LYS A 466 1.66 37.60 -10.44
CA LYS A 466 1.75 38.60 -11.54
C LYS A 466 0.39 38.81 -12.19
N ALA A 467 -0.37 37.77 -12.47
CA ALA A 467 -1.71 37.86 -13.04
C ALA A 467 -2.69 38.66 -12.14
N ALA A 468 -2.49 38.55 -10.82
CA ALA A 468 -3.29 39.25 -9.82
C ALA A 468 -2.76 40.65 -9.45
N GLY A 469 -1.64 41.08 -10.04
CA GLY A 469 -1.04 42.40 -9.82
C GLY A 469 -0.24 42.55 -8.52
N PHE A 470 0.08 41.46 -7.84
CA PHE A 470 0.83 41.47 -6.58
C PHE A 470 2.36 41.39 -6.75
N TYR A 471 2.84 41.01 -7.91
CA TYR A 471 4.25 40.81 -8.19
C TYR A 471 4.61 41.52 -9.49
N GLY A 472 5.08 42.73 -9.37
CA GLY A 472 5.62 43.53 -10.48
C GLY A 472 7.12 43.37 -10.50
N GLY A 473 7.61 42.39 -11.26
CA GLY A 473 9.05 42.25 -11.38
C GLY A 473 9.71 43.43 -12.04
N ASN A 474 10.84 43.84 -11.51
CA ASN A 474 11.92 44.42 -12.29
C ASN A 474 12.78 43.28 -12.83
#